data_a9510d405bc36575a72ff75090dfa757
#
_entry.id   a9510d405bc36575a72ff75090dfa757
#
_cell.length_a   1.000
_cell.length_b   1.000
_cell.length_c   1.000
_cell.angle_alpha   90.00
_cell.angle_beta   90.00
_cell.angle_gamma   90.00
#
_symmetry.space_group_name_H-M   'P 1'
#
loop_
_entity.id
_entity.type
_entity.pdbx_description
1 polymer ?
#
loop_
_entity_poly.entity_id
_entity_poly.type
_entity_poly.pdbx_seq_one_letter_code
_entity_poly.pdbx_strand_id
1 'polypeptide(L)'
;MSQTAIDSAEARPSNAPVSASRQASVAGETISYNPATLEEVGRVPNTDLAKMPEIFARARTAQAAWAKRSFADRRRQVQKMRDYIVEHAEELAAIVSRENGKLRLDALTTEVIPAALAADWYAKNAERALAPKSVPMGSMLFINKKNQLHRVPLGVVGIISPWNYPLSIPFGEVVMGLMAGNAVLLKVAAATITVGEAIERIVAAGELPDGLFQHIVGSGGRVSQSFFDNGINKLFFTGSVPTGKTLMAAAAKTLTPLSLELGGKDPMIVLADADLERAANGAAWAGYQNAGQSCGGVERIYVHESVYDAFVELLAAKTRAMRHGPDHACDVDMGAMTTEDQLATVRRHVDDAVKAGAKIVAQSRPTDEGAKGYFYPATLVTGVDHSMDLMREETFGPVLPVMKFSSTEDAIRLANDSSMALTSSVWTKNVAVGKELATRLESGVTTINDHLYTHGMSETPWGGWKESGVGRTHSALGLDEMTQPKLVNWDLVPAKRNIWWYPFDQQTYDGMLAALRMNYPKSFFGWVRDMTTVTKLMLEKMFSAWKTG
;
A
#
# COMPACT_ATOMS: atom_id res chain seq x y z
N MET A 1 -19.53 18.21 -33.26
CA MET A 1 -18.82 17.15 -33.96
C MET A 1 -18.49 16.10 -32.94
N SER A 2 -19.28 15.16 -33.02
CA SER A 2 -19.22 13.71 -33.02
C SER A 2 -18.89 13.08 -31.67
N GLN A 3 -19.92 12.78 -30.98
CA GLN A 3 -20.09 11.87 -29.86
C GLN A 3 -20.31 10.45 -30.45
N THR A 4 -19.24 9.73 -30.76
CA THR A 4 -19.28 8.29 -31.12
C THR A 4 -17.86 7.75 -31.10
N ALA A 5 -17.54 7.02 -30.05
CA ALA A 5 -16.59 5.89 -29.94
C ALA A 5 -16.15 5.63 -28.48
N ILE A 6 -17.09 5.35 -27.59
CA ILE A 6 -16.82 4.61 -26.34
C ILE A 6 -17.99 3.62 -26.19
N ASP A 7 -17.99 2.61 -27.00
CA ASP A 7 -18.82 1.42 -26.80
C ASP A 7 -18.08 0.25 -27.45
N SER A 8 -17.64 -0.65 -26.60
CA SER A 8 -17.43 -2.10 -26.78
C SER A 8 -16.20 -2.62 -26.04
N ALA A 9 -16.34 -2.70 -24.73
CA ALA A 9 -15.71 -3.76 -23.94
C ALA A 9 -16.76 -4.18 -22.90
N GLU A 10 -17.66 -5.06 -23.29
CA GLU A 10 -18.56 -5.72 -22.35
C GLU A 10 -17.71 -6.53 -21.37
N ALA A 11 -17.51 -5.96 -20.19
CA ALA A 11 -17.05 -6.72 -19.03
C ALA A 11 -18.12 -7.77 -18.71
N ARG A 12 -17.80 -9.04 -18.89
CA ARG A 12 -18.63 -10.14 -18.40
C ARG A 12 -18.78 -9.99 -16.90
N PRO A 13 -19.99 -9.92 -16.35
CA PRO A 13 -20.17 -9.86 -14.92
C PRO A 13 -19.74 -11.20 -14.31
N SER A 14 -18.73 -11.19 -13.45
CA SER A 14 -18.41 -12.29 -12.56
C SER A 14 -19.45 -12.37 -11.44
N ASN A 15 -20.65 -12.80 -11.77
CA ASN A 15 -21.71 -13.09 -10.81
C ASN A 15 -21.65 -14.56 -10.42
N ALA A 16 -20.69 -14.95 -9.59
CA ALA A 16 -20.90 -16.06 -8.68
C ALA A 16 -21.36 -15.48 -7.34
N PRO A 17 -22.47 -15.95 -6.73
CA PRO A 17 -22.83 -15.52 -5.41
C PRO A 17 -21.70 -15.93 -4.46
N VAL A 18 -21.17 -14.96 -3.73
CA VAL A 18 -20.27 -15.20 -2.60
C VAL A 18 -21.03 -16.11 -1.64
N SER A 19 -20.67 -17.39 -1.58
CA SER A 19 -21.24 -18.31 -0.60
C SER A 19 -20.96 -17.71 0.77
N ALA A 20 -21.95 -17.72 1.65
CA ALA A 20 -21.77 -17.26 3.02
C ALA A 20 -20.74 -18.20 3.67
N SER A 21 -19.47 -17.76 3.72
CA SER A 21 -18.41 -18.47 4.42
C SER A 21 -18.86 -18.75 5.86
N ARG A 22 -18.36 -19.83 6.47
CA ARG A 22 -18.56 -20.17 7.90
C ARG A 22 -18.12 -19.05 8.88
N GLN A 23 -17.62 -17.94 8.39
CA GLN A 23 -17.37 -16.71 9.14
C GLN A 23 -18.71 -16.04 9.50
N ALA A 24 -19.49 -16.72 10.33
CA ALA A 24 -20.77 -16.21 10.79
C ALA A 24 -20.50 -15.14 11.85
N SER A 25 -20.93 -13.90 11.59
CA SER A 25 -21.29 -13.02 12.69
C SER A 25 -22.54 -13.64 13.35
N VAL A 26 -22.34 -14.41 14.39
CA VAL A 26 -23.42 -14.71 15.32
C VAL A 26 -23.88 -13.36 15.87
N ALA A 27 -25.18 -13.16 16.07
CA ALA A 27 -25.73 -11.87 16.43
C ALA A 27 -24.87 -11.15 17.49
N GLY A 28 -24.13 -10.12 17.09
CA GLY A 28 -23.35 -9.27 17.98
C GLY A 28 -21.86 -9.57 18.16
N GLU A 29 -21.31 -10.64 17.59
CA GLU A 29 -19.89 -11.01 17.73
C GLU A 29 -19.27 -11.37 16.37
N THR A 30 -17.96 -11.13 16.25
CA THR A 30 -17.10 -11.65 15.15
C THR A 30 -16.29 -12.81 15.69
N ILE A 31 -16.33 -13.95 15.01
CA ILE A 31 -15.66 -15.20 15.40
C ILE A 31 -14.62 -15.55 14.34
N SER A 32 -13.41 -15.91 14.77
CA SER A 32 -12.36 -16.43 13.90
C SER A 32 -12.04 -17.89 14.18
N TYR A 33 -11.51 -18.56 13.18
CA TYR A 33 -11.19 -19.97 13.20
C TYR A 33 -9.76 -20.20 12.73
N ASN A 34 -9.10 -21.20 13.32
CA ASN A 34 -7.80 -21.67 12.86
C ASN A 34 -7.97 -22.39 11.51
N PRO A 35 -7.40 -21.90 10.41
CA PRO A 35 -7.59 -22.51 9.10
C PRO A 35 -6.88 -23.88 8.96
N ALA A 36 -5.94 -24.20 9.83
CA ALA A 36 -5.28 -25.52 9.82
C ALA A 36 -6.06 -26.61 10.58
N THR A 37 -6.86 -26.24 11.60
CA THR A 37 -7.61 -27.21 12.43
C THR A 37 -9.12 -27.03 12.34
N LEU A 38 -9.59 -25.89 11.83
CA LEU A 38 -10.99 -25.46 11.77
C LEU A 38 -11.64 -25.23 13.16
N GLU A 39 -10.84 -25.15 14.20
CA GLU A 39 -11.28 -24.84 15.57
C GLU A 39 -11.42 -23.34 15.76
N GLU A 40 -12.36 -22.93 16.62
CA GLU A 40 -12.51 -21.54 17.01
C GLU A 40 -11.23 -21.03 17.72
N VAL A 41 -10.71 -19.91 17.27
CA VAL A 41 -9.55 -19.25 17.87
C VAL A 41 -9.97 -18.22 18.89
N GLY A 42 -11.01 -17.45 18.58
CA GLY A 42 -11.54 -16.44 19.47
C GLY A 42 -12.75 -15.73 18.89
N ARG A 43 -13.40 -14.95 19.75
CA ARG A 43 -14.57 -14.15 19.44
C ARG A 43 -14.48 -12.76 20.06
N VAL A 44 -14.84 -11.75 19.31
CA VAL A 44 -14.79 -10.36 19.76
C VAL A 44 -16.15 -9.71 19.54
N PRO A 45 -16.72 -9.02 20.56
CA PRO A 45 -17.95 -8.29 20.39
C PRO A 45 -17.86 -7.24 19.27
N ASN A 46 -18.91 -7.16 18.44
CA ASN A 46 -18.99 -6.13 17.42
C ASN A 46 -19.18 -4.76 18.06
N THR A 47 -18.50 -3.75 17.52
CA THR A 47 -18.72 -2.37 17.91
C THR A 47 -20.15 -1.95 17.61
N ASP A 48 -20.83 -1.36 18.60
CA ASP A 48 -22.14 -0.75 18.39
C ASP A 48 -21.99 0.48 17.47
N LEU A 49 -22.37 0.33 16.21
CA LEU A 49 -22.25 1.40 15.22
C LEU A 49 -23.14 2.62 15.52
N ALA A 50 -24.15 2.50 16.39
CA ALA A 50 -24.91 3.66 16.85
C ALA A 50 -24.06 4.62 17.71
N LYS A 51 -22.97 4.13 18.31
CA LYS A 51 -22.01 4.93 19.09
C LYS A 51 -20.91 5.56 18.25
N MET A 52 -20.89 5.37 16.92
CA MET A 52 -19.84 5.95 16.08
C MET A 52 -19.71 7.47 16.20
N PRO A 53 -20.80 8.27 16.32
CA PRO A 53 -20.64 9.71 16.57
C PRO A 53 -19.83 10.03 17.83
N GLU A 54 -20.02 9.27 18.93
CA GLU A 54 -19.27 9.43 20.18
C GLU A 54 -17.80 8.99 20.01
N ILE A 55 -17.56 7.88 19.31
CA ILE A 55 -16.22 7.39 18.97
C ILE A 55 -15.46 8.44 18.18
N PHE A 56 -16.07 9.05 17.17
CA PHE A 56 -15.45 10.13 16.40
C PHE A 56 -15.24 11.40 17.21
N ALA A 57 -16.15 11.77 18.09
CA ALA A 57 -15.98 12.93 18.97
C ALA A 57 -14.77 12.77 19.90
N ARG A 58 -14.60 11.58 20.52
CA ARG A 58 -13.43 11.25 21.34
C ARG A 58 -12.16 11.29 20.50
N ALA A 59 -12.16 10.67 19.32
CA ALA A 59 -11.02 10.66 18.41
C ALA A 59 -10.58 12.09 18.01
N ARG A 60 -11.52 12.98 17.67
CA ARG A 60 -11.22 14.38 17.33
C ARG A 60 -10.63 15.15 18.51
N THR A 61 -11.16 14.95 19.72
CA THR A 61 -10.65 15.59 20.94
C THR A 61 -9.22 15.13 21.24
N ALA A 62 -8.98 13.81 21.21
CA ALA A 62 -7.66 13.24 21.42
C ALA A 62 -6.66 13.70 20.34
N GLN A 63 -7.08 13.72 19.08
CA GLN A 63 -6.27 14.16 17.96
C GLN A 63 -5.85 15.64 18.09
N ALA A 64 -6.75 16.52 18.46
CA ALA A 64 -6.46 17.95 18.63
C ALA A 64 -5.38 18.22 19.70
N ALA A 65 -5.34 17.39 20.75
CA ALA A 65 -4.29 17.42 21.77
C ALA A 65 -2.99 16.78 21.27
N TRP A 66 -3.10 15.62 20.58
CA TRP A 66 -1.97 14.86 20.04
C TRP A 66 -1.20 15.62 18.96
N ALA A 67 -1.90 16.31 18.06
CA ALA A 67 -1.30 17.11 17.00
C ALA A 67 -0.39 18.22 17.51
N LYS A 68 -0.60 18.69 18.75
CA LYS A 68 0.23 19.71 19.41
C LYS A 68 1.48 19.14 20.08
N ARG A 69 1.58 17.81 20.27
CA ARG A 69 2.76 17.18 20.86
C ARG A 69 3.94 17.21 19.91
N SER A 70 5.14 17.34 20.47
CA SER A 70 6.38 17.31 19.69
C SER A 70 6.59 15.95 19.02
N PHE A 71 7.38 15.90 17.94
CA PHE A 71 7.80 14.64 17.34
C PHE A 71 8.58 13.76 18.34
N ALA A 72 9.35 14.38 19.24
CA ALA A 72 10.06 13.65 20.29
C ALA A 72 9.09 12.94 21.25
N ASP A 73 7.96 13.55 21.59
CA ASP A 73 6.94 12.93 22.45
C ASP A 73 6.26 11.76 21.73
N ARG A 74 5.83 11.95 20.47
CA ARG A 74 5.22 10.90 19.67
C ARG A 74 6.19 9.73 19.48
N ARG A 75 7.47 10.02 19.21
CA ARG A 75 8.54 9.03 19.07
C ARG A 75 8.65 8.13 20.30
N ARG A 76 8.67 8.73 21.52
CA ARG A 76 8.77 7.95 22.75
C ARG A 76 7.63 6.94 22.91
N GLN A 77 6.41 7.32 22.54
CA GLN A 77 5.26 6.41 22.64
C GLN A 77 5.34 5.29 21.61
N VAL A 78 5.73 5.59 20.37
CA VAL A 78 5.90 4.57 19.32
C VAL A 78 7.07 3.64 19.65
N GLN A 79 8.14 4.13 20.28
CA GLN A 79 9.25 3.28 20.74
C GLN A 79 8.81 2.29 21.82
N LYS A 80 7.91 2.65 22.72
CA LYS A 80 7.32 1.70 23.68
C LYS A 80 6.53 0.59 22.98
N MET A 81 5.79 0.92 21.92
CA MET A 81 5.10 -0.08 21.10
C MET A 81 6.09 -1.05 20.44
N ARG A 82 7.19 -0.52 19.85
CA ARG A 82 8.26 -1.33 19.29
C ARG A 82 8.86 -2.28 20.35
N ASP A 83 9.16 -1.75 21.52
CA ASP A 83 9.79 -2.53 22.59
C ASP A 83 8.85 -3.66 23.07
N TYR A 84 7.55 -3.37 23.16
CA TYR A 84 6.53 -4.40 23.42
C TYR A 84 6.51 -5.50 22.35
N ILE A 85 6.57 -5.13 21.05
CA ILE A 85 6.63 -6.11 19.95
C ILE A 85 7.86 -7.02 20.08
N VAL A 86 9.01 -6.44 20.40
CA VAL A 86 10.26 -7.21 20.56
C VAL A 86 10.18 -8.16 21.76
N GLU A 87 9.65 -7.69 22.88
CA GLU A 87 9.50 -8.49 24.11
C GLU A 87 8.51 -9.64 23.95
N HIS A 88 7.43 -9.45 23.15
CA HIS A 88 6.36 -10.42 22.95
C HIS A 88 6.38 -11.08 21.56
N ALA A 89 7.55 -11.10 20.89
CA ALA A 89 7.65 -11.50 19.48
C ALA A 89 7.16 -12.94 19.24
N GLU A 90 7.48 -13.88 20.12
CA GLU A 90 7.05 -15.28 20.01
C GLU A 90 5.52 -15.42 20.18
N GLU A 91 4.95 -14.73 21.17
CA GLU A 91 3.49 -14.70 21.40
C GLU A 91 2.75 -14.13 20.18
N LEU A 92 3.22 -12.99 19.66
CA LEU A 92 2.61 -12.33 18.52
C LEU A 92 2.69 -13.20 17.27
N ALA A 93 3.83 -13.85 17.00
CA ALA A 93 3.99 -14.78 15.90
C ALA A 93 3.04 -15.99 16.03
N ALA A 94 2.86 -16.51 17.24
CA ALA A 94 1.93 -17.62 17.50
C ALA A 94 0.46 -17.21 17.29
N ILE A 95 0.07 -16.00 17.71
CA ILE A 95 -1.30 -15.46 17.49
C ILE A 95 -1.58 -15.34 15.99
N VAL A 96 -0.67 -14.72 15.23
CA VAL A 96 -0.81 -14.55 13.78
C VAL A 96 -0.88 -15.90 13.08
N SER A 97 0.05 -16.81 13.38
CA SER A 97 0.11 -18.15 12.77
C SER A 97 -1.19 -18.92 12.98
N ARG A 98 -1.70 -18.94 14.20
CA ARG A 98 -2.89 -19.70 14.57
C ARG A 98 -4.16 -19.20 13.86
N GLU A 99 -4.29 -17.89 13.63
CA GLU A 99 -5.50 -17.30 13.07
C GLU A 99 -5.44 -17.13 11.55
N ASN A 100 -4.23 -16.88 11.00
CA ASN A 100 -4.03 -16.74 9.56
C ASN A 100 -3.74 -18.06 8.83
N GLY A 101 -3.11 -19.03 9.51
CA GLY A 101 -2.69 -20.31 8.91
C GLY A 101 -1.25 -20.34 8.39
N LYS A 102 -0.54 -19.20 8.35
CA LYS A 102 0.88 -19.17 7.99
C LYS A 102 1.74 -19.81 9.08
N LEU A 103 2.94 -20.23 8.69
CA LEU A 103 3.89 -20.80 9.64
C LEU A 103 4.32 -19.77 10.69
N ARG A 104 4.72 -20.24 11.89
CA ARG A 104 5.27 -19.34 12.92
C ARG A 104 6.50 -18.59 12.43
N LEU A 105 7.35 -19.23 11.62
CA LEU A 105 8.50 -18.58 11.00
C LEU A 105 8.07 -17.48 10.02
N ASP A 106 7.07 -17.73 9.18
CA ASP A 106 6.48 -16.71 8.30
C ASP A 106 5.89 -15.56 9.12
N ALA A 107 5.12 -15.87 10.17
CA ALA A 107 4.56 -14.85 11.04
C ALA A 107 5.64 -13.99 11.71
N LEU A 108 6.74 -14.60 12.16
CA LEU A 108 7.86 -13.85 12.72
C LEU A 108 8.53 -12.95 11.69
N THR A 109 8.86 -13.49 10.50
CA THR A 109 9.69 -12.80 9.48
C THR A 109 8.92 -11.80 8.66
N THR A 110 7.62 -12.02 8.41
CA THR A 110 6.80 -11.17 7.52
C THR A 110 5.80 -10.27 8.25
N GLU A 111 5.65 -10.44 9.57
CA GLU A 111 4.70 -9.66 10.38
C GLU A 111 5.37 -8.98 11.57
N VAL A 112 5.92 -9.77 12.50
CA VAL A 112 6.45 -9.23 13.75
C VAL A 112 7.70 -8.39 13.53
N ILE A 113 8.66 -8.90 12.74
CA ILE A 113 9.88 -8.15 12.40
C ILE A 113 9.55 -6.89 11.60
N PRO A 114 8.76 -6.93 10.50
CA PRO A 114 8.36 -5.72 9.78
C PRO A 114 7.61 -4.70 10.65
N ALA A 115 6.73 -5.15 11.56
CA ALA A 115 6.03 -4.24 12.48
C ALA A 115 7.01 -3.49 13.41
N ALA A 116 8.00 -4.20 13.98
CA ALA A 116 9.02 -3.58 14.81
C ALA A 116 9.91 -2.61 14.01
N LEU A 117 10.32 -3.00 12.79
CA LEU A 117 11.09 -2.15 11.87
C LEU A 117 10.31 -0.90 11.47
N ALA A 118 9.00 -1.02 11.19
CA ALA A 118 8.14 0.12 10.87
C ALA A 118 8.07 1.11 12.03
N ALA A 119 7.82 0.63 13.26
CA ALA A 119 7.79 1.47 14.45
C ALA A 119 9.12 2.22 14.63
N ASP A 120 10.25 1.54 14.48
CA ASP A 120 11.58 2.14 14.60
C ASP A 120 11.85 3.18 13.50
N TRP A 121 11.55 2.84 12.26
CA TRP A 121 11.80 3.73 11.12
C TRP A 121 10.98 5.01 11.19
N TYR A 122 9.65 4.91 11.42
CA TYR A 122 8.78 6.08 11.50
C TYR A 122 9.10 6.93 12.73
N ALA A 123 9.41 6.32 13.87
CA ALA A 123 9.85 7.05 15.06
C ALA A 123 11.11 7.90 14.78
N LYS A 124 12.06 7.40 14.01
CA LYS A 124 13.31 8.10 13.67
C LYS A 124 13.17 9.12 12.55
N ASN A 125 12.29 8.90 11.58
CA ASN A 125 12.32 9.63 10.31
C ASN A 125 11.12 10.57 10.08
N ALA A 126 10.00 10.43 10.81
CA ALA A 126 8.80 11.21 10.57
C ALA A 126 9.02 12.73 10.73
N GLU A 127 9.80 13.16 11.73
CA GLU A 127 10.13 14.57 11.94
C GLU A 127 10.81 15.18 10.71
N ARG A 128 11.82 14.51 10.17
CA ARG A 128 12.55 14.96 8.98
C ARG A 128 11.67 14.93 7.72
N ALA A 129 10.87 13.87 7.56
CA ALA A 129 10.01 13.70 6.38
C ALA A 129 8.92 14.79 6.33
N LEU A 130 8.33 15.14 7.48
CA LEU A 130 7.22 16.09 7.61
C LEU A 130 7.66 17.52 7.97
N ALA A 131 8.97 17.77 8.10
CA ALA A 131 9.49 19.12 8.38
C ALA A 131 9.04 20.11 7.30
N PRO A 132 8.73 21.36 7.69
CA PRO A 132 8.39 22.42 6.74
C PRO A 132 9.50 22.62 5.71
N LYS A 133 9.14 22.62 4.42
CA LYS A 133 10.08 22.79 3.31
C LYS A 133 9.98 24.20 2.73
N SER A 134 11.11 24.88 2.55
CA SER A 134 11.15 26.15 1.85
C SER A 134 10.85 25.95 0.37
N VAL A 135 9.95 26.77 -0.19
CA VAL A 135 9.64 26.77 -1.62
C VAL A 135 10.30 28.01 -2.23
N PRO A 136 11.27 27.83 -3.15
CA PRO A 136 11.97 28.95 -3.75
C PRO A 136 11.03 29.80 -4.59
N MET A 137 11.38 31.09 -4.71
CA MET A 137 10.67 32.02 -5.59
C MET A 137 10.99 31.73 -7.06
N GLY A 138 9.97 31.73 -7.92
CA GLY A 138 10.13 31.58 -9.36
C GLY A 138 10.40 32.87 -10.13
N SER A 139 10.31 34.06 -9.45
CA SER A 139 10.47 35.37 -10.10
C SER A 139 10.90 36.43 -9.09
N MET A 140 11.74 37.37 -9.54
CA MET A 140 12.13 38.57 -8.79
C MET A 140 10.94 39.45 -8.39
N LEU A 141 9.83 39.34 -9.10
CA LEU A 141 8.57 40.02 -8.78
C LEU A 141 8.10 39.73 -7.34
N PHE A 142 8.42 38.56 -6.82
CA PHE A 142 8.03 38.07 -5.49
C PHE A 142 9.18 38.12 -4.48
N ILE A 143 10.23 38.93 -4.72
CA ILE A 143 11.44 38.94 -3.88
C ILE A 143 11.17 39.20 -2.41
N ASN A 144 10.08 39.92 -2.09
CA ASN A 144 9.64 40.19 -0.71
C ASN A 144 8.83 39.04 -0.10
N LYS A 145 8.58 37.95 -0.83
CA LYS A 145 7.77 36.83 -0.34
C LYS A 145 8.64 35.68 0.14
N LYS A 146 8.26 35.07 1.25
CA LYS A 146 8.81 33.81 1.74
C LYS A 146 7.72 32.75 1.71
N ASN A 147 8.07 31.54 1.26
CA ASN A 147 7.14 30.42 1.14
C ASN A 147 7.62 29.24 1.96
N GLN A 148 6.73 28.62 2.69
CA GLN A 148 6.97 27.36 3.38
C GLN A 148 5.82 26.39 3.15
N LEU A 149 6.14 25.19 2.68
CA LEU A 149 5.19 24.10 2.58
C LEU A 149 5.22 23.30 3.89
N HIS A 150 4.12 23.32 4.61
CA HIS A 150 3.91 22.53 5.81
C HIS A 150 3.13 21.28 5.51
N ARG A 151 3.39 20.20 6.28
CA ARG A 151 2.58 18.99 6.33
C ARG A 151 1.76 19.02 7.62
N VAL A 152 0.44 19.11 7.50
CA VAL A 152 -0.46 19.16 8.66
C VAL A 152 -1.24 17.85 8.78
N PRO A 153 -1.53 17.38 10.02
CA PRO A 153 -2.33 16.17 10.22
C PRO A 153 -3.68 16.26 9.51
N LEU A 154 -4.17 15.14 9.01
CA LEU A 154 -5.51 15.03 8.41
C LEU A 154 -6.63 15.20 9.43
N GLY A 155 -6.45 14.62 10.61
CA GLY A 155 -7.46 14.58 11.67
C GLY A 155 -7.72 13.16 12.15
N VAL A 156 -8.90 12.60 11.86
CA VAL A 156 -9.23 11.20 12.13
C VAL A 156 -9.10 10.39 10.84
N VAL A 157 -8.22 9.41 10.82
CA VAL A 157 -8.01 8.51 9.67
C VAL A 157 -8.58 7.12 9.97
N GLY A 158 -9.20 6.52 8.96
CA GLY A 158 -9.66 5.14 9.00
C GLY A 158 -8.66 4.21 8.33
N ILE A 159 -8.45 3.04 8.89
CA ILE A 159 -7.64 1.97 8.31
C ILE A 159 -8.51 0.72 8.24
N ILE A 160 -8.67 0.15 7.05
CA ILE A 160 -9.35 -1.13 6.85
C ILE A 160 -8.34 -2.08 6.21
N SER A 161 -7.95 -3.12 6.93
CA SER A 161 -6.86 -4.00 6.56
C SER A 161 -7.31 -5.42 6.21
N PRO A 162 -6.53 -6.14 5.37
CA PRO A 162 -6.81 -7.49 4.94
C PRO A 162 -6.39 -8.53 5.99
N TRP A 163 -6.65 -9.79 5.67
CA TRP A 163 -6.32 -10.93 6.52
C TRP A 163 -4.98 -11.59 6.21
N ASN A 164 -4.34 -11.29 5.07
CA ASN A 164 -3.14 -12.01 4.62
C ASN A 164 -1.85 -11.61 5.38
N TYR A 165 -1.71 -10.33 5.74
CA TYR A 165 -0.69 -9.81 6.65
C TYR A 165 -1.37 -8.97 7.74
N PRO A 166 -2.04 -9.64 8.69
CA PRO A 166 -2.99 -9.00 9.60
C PRO A 166 -2.36 -8.15 10.70
N LEU A 167 -1.06 -8.26 10.93
CA LEU A 167 -0.32 -7.45 11.90
C LEU A 167 0.50 -6.36 11.22
N SER A 168 1.37 -6.71 10.27
CA SER A 168 2.36 -5.78 9.71
C SER A 168 1.73 -4.65 8.90
N ILE A 169 0.73 -4.95 8.04
CA ILE A 169 0.05 -3.95 7.24
C ILE A 169 -0.66 -2.92 8.13
N PRO A 170 -1.66 -3.30 8.96
CA PRO A 170 -2.39 -2.33 9.74
C PRO A 170 -1.51 -1.59 10.77
N PHE A 171 -0.58 -2.29 11.41
CA PHE A 171 0.26 -1.65 12.42
C PHE A 171 1.22 -0.61 11.81
N GLY A 172 1.77 -0.88 10.63
CA GLY A 172 2.57 0.10 9.89
C GLY A 172 1.79 1.39 9.60
N GLU A 173 0.55 1.26 9.13
CA GLU A 173 -0.34 2.39 8.86
C GLU A 173 -0.78 3.12 10.16
N VAL A 174 -1.04 2.38 11.25
CA VAL A 174 -1.32 2.96 12.58
C VAL A 174 -0.16 3.85 13.03
N VAL A 175 1.08 3.35 12.96
CA VAL A 175 2.26 4.10 13.37
C VAL A 175 2.48 5.33 12.48
N MET A 176 2.30 5.22 11.16
CA MET A 176 2.34 6.37 10.26
C MET A 176 1.32 7.45 10.66
N GLY A 177 0.08 7.04 10.90
CA GLY A 177 -1.00 7.94 11.32
C GLY A 177 -0.69 8.66 12.63
N LEU A 178 -0.22 7.93 13.63
CA LEU A 178 0.14 8.47 14.94
C LEU A 178 1.34 9.43 14.84
N MET A 179 2.40 9.05 14.11
CA MET A 179 3.57 9.92 13.91
C MET A 179 3.23 11.18 13.13
N ALA A 180 2.31 11.11 12.17
CA ALA A 180 1.79 12.29 11.45
C ALA A 180 0.89 13.18 12.31
N GLY A 181 0.44 12.73 13.49
CA GLY A 181 -0.38 13.50 14.43
C GLY A 181 -1.88 13.30 14.26
N ASN A 182 -2.31 12.19 13.65
CA ASN A 182 -3.71 11.82 13.50
C ASN A 182 -4.22 10.96 14.66
N ALA A 183 -5.54 10.90 14.81
CA ALA A 183 -6.22 9.79 15.47
C ALA A 183 -6.50 8.70 14.44
N VAL A 184 -6.54 7.44 14.89
CA VAL A 184 -6.67 6.27 14.03
C VAL A 184 -7.84 5.39 14.46
N LEU A 185 -8.74 5.10 13.53
CA LEU A 185 -9.79 4.08 13.68
C LEU A 185 -9.39 2.89 12.82
N LEU A 186 -9.07 1.76 13.44
CA LEU A 186 -8.63 0.54 12.78
C LEU A 186 -9.77 -0.46 12.68
N LYS A 187 -9.97 -1.07 11.51
CA LYS A 187 -10.80 -2.24 11.28
C LYS A 187 -9.96 -3.34 10.63
N VAL A 188 -9.67 -4.42 11.37
CA VAL A 188 -9.01 -5.62 10.82
C VAL A 188 -10.03 -6.57 10.17
N ALA A 189 -9.55 -7.49 9.34
CA ALA A 189 -10.41 -8.50 8.72
C ALA A 189 -11.04 -9.43 9.78
N ALA A 190 -12.28 -9.89 9.54
CA ALA A 190 -12.98 -10.79 10.46
C ALA A 190 -12.24 -12.12 10.65
N ALA A 191 -11.58 -12.62 9.60
CA ALA A 191 -10.80 -13.86 9.66
C ALA A 191 -9.61 -13.81 10.62
N THR A 192 -9.16 -12.61 11.00
CA THR A 192 -7.97 -12.39 11.84
C THR A 192 -8.27 -11.40 12.97
N ILE A 193 -9.43 -11.58 13.63
CA ILE A 193 -9.95 -10.60 14.59
C ILE A 193 -9.12 -10.55 15.88
N THR A 194 -8.55 -11.66 16.34
CA THR A 194 -7.72 -11.69 17.56
C THR A 194 -6.34 -11.05 17.35
N VAL A 195 -5.87 -10.98 16.10
CA VAL A 195 -4.71 -10.15 15.76
C VAL A 195 -5.02 -8.67 15.98
N GLY A 196 -6.26 -8.24 15.72
CA GLY A 196 -6.74 -6.89 16.06
C GLY A 196 -6.60 -6.58 17.56
N GLU A 197 -6.98 -7.53 18.44
CA GLU A 197 -6.77 -7.41 19.89
C GLU A 197 -5.28 -7.39 20.25
N ALA A 198 -4.43 -8.13 19.52
CA ALA A 198 -2.98 -8.05 19.72
C ALA A 198 -2.44 -6.65 19.35
N ILE A 199 -2.94 -6.02 18.27
CA ILE A 199 -2.60 -4.64 17.93
C ILE A 199 -3.06 -3.67 19.02
N GLU A 200 -4.25 -3.86 19.61
CA GLU A 200 -4.70 -3.04 20.75
C GLU A 200 -3.70 -3.11 21.92
N ARG A 201 -3.20 -4.31 22.27
CA ARG A 201 -2.20 -4.46 23.32
C ARG A 201 -0.88 -3.76 23.00
N ILE A 202 -0.40 -3.90 21.76
CA ILE A 202 0.80 -3.18 21.30
C ILE A 202 0.61 -1.66 21.43
N VAL A 203 -0.53 -1.15 20.98
CA VAL A 203 -0.82 0.29 21.03
C VAL A 203 -1.00 0.79 22.46
N ALA A 204 -1.61 -0.02 23.35
CA ALA A 204 -1.77 0.29 24.76
C ALA A 204 -0.41 0.47 25.48
N ALA A 205 0.61 -0.32 25.10
CA ALA A 205 1.97 -0.15 25.61
C ALA A 205 2.56 1.26 25.29
N GLY A 206 2.04 1.93 24.26
CA GLY A 206 2.40 3.29 23.91
C GLY A 206 1.81 4.36 24.83
N GLU A 207 0.90 4.02 25.76
CA GLU A 207 0.26 4.97 26.69
C GLU A 207 -0.31 6.21 25.98
N LEU A 208 -1.07 5.99 24.92
CA LEU A 208 -1.68 7.05 24.14
C LEU A 208 -2.85 7.73 24.88
N PRO A 209 -3.20 8.98 24.54
CA PRO A 209 -4.44 9.59 25.00
C PRO A 209 -5.66 8.73 24.65
N ASP A 210 -6.63 8.65 25.58
CA ASP A 210 -7.88 7.93 25.35
C ASP A 210 -8.58 8.43 24.07
N GLY A 211 -9.08 7.49 23.26
CA GLY A 211 -9.75 7.77 22.00
C GLY A 211 -8.82 8.08 20.80
N LEU A 212 -7.50 8.20 21.00
CA LEU A 212 -6.58 8.48 19.90
C LEU A 212 -6.45 7.30 18.92
N PHE A 213 -6.48 6.08 19.45
CA PHE A 213 -6.58 4.83 18.69
C PHE A 213 -7.83 4.08 19.14
N GLN A 214 -8.58 3.53 18.20
CA GLN A 214 -9.74 2.71 18.51
C GLN A 214 -9.87 1.60 17.46
N HIS A 215 -10.03 0.35 17.91
CA HIS A 215 -10.31 -0.80 17.07
C HIS A 215 -11.82 -0.94 16.89
N ILE A 216 -12.29 -1.00 15.64
CA ILE A 216 -13.71 -1.06 15.27
C ILE A 216 -13.99 -2.45 14.69
N VAL A 217 -14.78 -3.22 15.38
CA VAL A 217 -15.12 -4.60 15.02
C VAL A 217 -16.46 -4.65 14.31
N GLY A 218 -16.54 -5.38 13.20
CA GLY A 218 -17.78 -5.57 12.47
C GLY A 218 -17.62 -5.81 10.98
N SER A 219 -18.74 -5.90 10.27
CA SER A 219 -18.79 -6.08 8.82
C SER A 219 -18.12 -4.90 8.09
N GLY A 220 -17.23 -5.21 7.15
CA GLY A 220 -16.45 -4.21 6.41
C GLY A 220 -17.31 -3.15 5.72
N GLY A 221 -18.38 -3.55 5.04
CA GLY A 221 -19.28 -2.61 4.36
C GLY A 221 -20.03 -1.68 5.33
N ARG A 222 -20.48 -2.19 6.48
CA ARG A 222 -21.17 -1.37 7.48
C ARG A 222 -20.23 -0.42 8.21
N VAL A 223 -19.01 -0.88 8.54
CA VAL A 223 -17.99 -0.04 9.19
C VAL A 223 -17.50 1.05 8.25
N SER A 224 -17.19 0.73 6.99
CA SER A 224 -16.74 1.74 6.01
C SER A 224 -17.80 2.80 5.74
N GLN A 225 -19.09 2.40 5.60
CA GLN A 225 -20.19 3.36 5.46
C GLN A 225 -20.28 4.27 6.69
N SER A 226 -20.17 3.68 7.89
CA SER A 226 -20.20 4.47 9.14
C SER A 226 -19.02 5.43 9.26
N PHE A 227 -17.84 5.09 8.73
CA PHE A 227 -16.70 6.01 8.66
C PHE A 227 -17.02 7.23 7.78
N PHE A 228 -17.59 7.01 6.59
CA PHE A 228 -17.99 8.11 5.70
C PHE A 228 -19.11 8.97 6.31
N ASP A 229 -20.13 8.35 6.91
CA ASP A 229 -21.26 9.05 7.52
C ASP A 229 -20.84 9.93 8.71
N ASN A 230 -19.77 9.56 9.42
CA ASN A 230 -19.24 10.32 10.55
C ASN A 230 -18.06 11.26 10.19
N GLY A 231 -17.77 11.42 8.89
CA GLY A 231 -16.81 12.38 8.38
C GLY A 231 -15.36 12.00 8.69
N ILE A 232 -14.97 10.77 8.33
CA ILE A 232 -13.56 10.37 8.30
C ILE A 232 -12.77 11.30 7.38
N ASN A 233 -11.57 11.72 7.78
CA ASN A 233 -10.77 12.66 7.00
C ASN A 233 -10.04 12.00 5.83
N LYS A 234 -9.68 10.73 5.97
CA LYS A 234 -9.13 9.87 4.90
C LYS A 234 -9.31 8.40 5.28
N LEU A 235 -9.53 7.55 4.29
CA LEU A 235 -9.59 6.11 4.48
C LEU A 235 -8.40 5.45 3.76
N PHE A 236 -7.66 4.64 4.50
CA PHE A 236 -6.65 3.71 4.00
C PHE A 236 -7.29 2.33 3.92
N PHE A 237 -7.19 1.71 2.78
CA PHE A 237 -7.78 0.39 2.53
C PHE A 237 -6.78 -0.48 1.79
N THR A 238 -6.55 -1.67 2.35
CA THR A 238 -5.82 -2.74 1.67
C THR A 238 -6.75 -3.93 1.50
N GLY A 239 -6.89 -4.43 0.25
CA GLY A 239 -7.79 -5.53 -0.05
C GLY A 239 -8.06 -5.73 -1.53
N SER A 240 -9.20 -6.30 -1.90
CA SER A 240 -9.52 -6.65 -3.29
C SER A 240 -9.91 -5.43 -4.15
N VAL A 241 -9.59 -5.50 -5.45
CA VAL A 241 -9.95 -4.48 -6.45
C VAL A 241 -11.45 -4.15 -6.47
N PRO A 242 -12.38 -5.13 -6.48
CA PRO A 242 -13.82 -4.82 -6.45
C PRO A 242 -14.25 -4.04 -5.20
N THR A 243 -13.70 -4.38 -4.04
CA THR A 243 -13.99 -3.64 -2.79
C THR A 243 -13.43 -2.22 -2.84
N GLY A 244 -12.19 -2.04 -3.36
CA GLY A 244 -11.59 -0.72 -3.54
C GLY A 244 -12.44 0.19 -4.43
N LYS A 245 -12.93 -0.32 -5.57
CA LYS A 245 -13.85 0.40 -6.46
C LYS A 245 -15.16 0.79 -5.75
N THR A 246 -15.72 -0.11 -4.94
CA THR A 246 -16.93 0.17 -4.15
C THR A 246 -16.70 1.28 -3.12
N LEU A 247 -15.58 1.24 -2.41
CA LEU A 247 -15.20 2.28 -1.43
C LEU A 247 -14.96 3.63 -2.12
N MET A 248 -14.32 3.64 -3.30
CA MET A 248 -14.13 4.86 -4.08
C MET A 248 -15.46 5.50 -4.50
N ALA A 249 -16.42 4.70 -4.95
CA ALA A 249 -17.76 5.18 -5.29
C ALA A 249 -18.51 5.73 -4.06
N ALA A 250 -18.34 5.12 -2.89
CA ALA A 250 -18.94 5.61 -1.64
C ALA A 250 -18.28 6.92 -1.17
N ALA A 251 -16.96 7.00 -1.20
CA ALA A 251 -16.17 8.16 -0.80
C ALA A 251 -16.43 9.40 -1.65
N ALA A 252 -16.80 9.22 -2.92
CA ALA A 252 -17.14 10.31 -3.84
C ALA A 252 -18.28 11.19 -3.33
N LYS A 253 -19.23 10.63 -2.54
CA LYS A 253 -20.38 11.37 -1.97
C LYS A 253 -19.95 12.43 -0.95
N THR A 254 -18.83 12.22 -0.28
CA THR A 254 -18.31 13.10 0.78
C THR A 254 -16.98 13.74 0.40
N LEU A 255 -16.47 13.47 -0.83
CA LEU A 255 -15.13 13.85 -1.29
C LEU A 255 -14.03 13.39 -0.32
N THR A 256 -14.24 12.27 0.37
CA THR A 256 -13.24 11.70 1.27
C THR A 256 -12.08 11.12 0.47
N PRO A 257 -10.83 11.56 0.67
CA PRO A 257 -9.69 10.99 -0.01
C PRO A 257 -9.44 9.56 0.45
N LEU A 258 -8.98 8.72 -0.49
CA LEU A 258 -8.62 7.33 -0.25
C LEU A 258 -7.14 7.09 -0.55
N SER A 259 -6.54 6.14 0.17
CA SER A 259 -5.33 5.43 -0.21
C SER A 259 -5.70 3.96 -0.35
N LEU A 260 -5.54 3.41 -1.54
CA LEU A 260 -5.99 2.07 -1.89
C LEU A 260 -4.78 1.23 -2.27
N GLU A 261 -4.55 0.14 -1.55
CA GLU A 261 -3.58 -0.89 -1.85
C GLU A 261 -4.35 -2.17 -2.21
N LEU A 262 -4.30 -2.54 -3.48
CA LEU A 262 -5.18 -3.58 -4.02
C LEU A 262 -4.37 -4.77 -4.53
N GLY A 263 -5.05 -5.70 -5.22
CA GLY A 263 -4.43 -6.92 -5.71
C GLY A 263 -3.35 -6.69 -6.77
N GLY A 264 -2.55 -7.73 -7.00
CA GLY A 264 -1.51 -7.81 -8.02
C GLY A 264 -1.68 -9.03 -8.92
N LYS A 265 -1.09 -8.99 -10.13
CA LYS A 265 -0.85 -10.16 -10.99
C LYS A 265 0.59 -10.12 -11.43
N ASP A 266 1.47 -10.23 -10.48
CA ASP A 266 2.83 -9.75 -10.54
C ASP A 266 3.75 -10.66 -11.37
N PRO A 267 4.44 -10.09 -12.39
CA PRO A 267 5.30 -10.84 -13.26
C PRO A 267 6.72 -11.00 -12.71
N MET A 268 7.29 -12.19 -12.91
CA MET A 268 8.70 -12.52 -12.78
C MET A 268 9.29 -12.80 -14.17
N ILE A 269 10.31 -12.07 -14.61
CA ILE A 269 10.97 -12.26 -15.90
C ILE A 269 12.36 -12.87 -15.68
N VAL A 270 12.61 -14.05 -16.25
CA VAL A 270 13.88 -14.77 -16.17
C VAL A 270 14.58 -14.70 -17.53
N LEU A 271 15.66 -13.92 -17.65
CA LEU A 271 16.42 -13.75 -18.87
C LEU A 271 17.36 -14.94 -19.13
N ALA A 272 17.86 -15.06 -20.37
CA ALA A 272 18.74 -16.14 -20.80
C ALA A 272 20.03 -16.26 -19.99
N ASP A 273 20.54 -15.15 -19.44
CA ASP A 273 21.77 -15.09 -18.65
C ASP A 273 21.55 -15.21 -17.14
N ALA A 274 20.30 -15.42 -16.68
CA ALA A 274 19.98 -15.47 -15.26
C ALA A 274 20.73 -16.61 -14.54
N ASP A 275 20.97 -16.43 -13.24
CA ASP A 275 21.32 -17.53 -12.36
C ASP A 275 20.03 -18.31 -12.06
N LEU A 276 19.87 -19.46 -12.75
CA LEU A 276 18.63 -20.24 -12.71
C LEU A 276 18.37 -20.86 -11.34
N GLU A 277 19.41 -21.25 -10.61
CA GLU A 277 19.26 -21.79 -9.25
C GLU A 277 18.71 -20.72 -8.30
N ARG A 278 19.29 -19.53 -8.36
CA ARG A 278 18.82 -18.36 -7.58
C ARG A 278 17.41 -17.97 -8.00
N ALA A 279 17.12 -17.93 -9.29
CA ALA A 279 15.80 -17.57 -9.82
C ALA A 279 14.72 -18.57 -9.39
N ALA A 280 15.00 -19.88 -9.44
CA ALA A 280 14.09 -20.91 -9.00
C ALA A 280 13.83 -20.87 -7.47
N ASN A 281 14.87 -20.58 -6.66
CA ASN A 281 14.70 -20.35 -5.20
C ASN A 281 13.81 -19.13 -4.93
N GLY A 282 14.07 -18.02 -5.62
CA GLY A 282 13.28 -16.79 -5.48
C GLY A 282 11.83 -16.96 -5.92
N ALA A 283 11.60 -17.67 -7.04
CA ALA A 283 10.26 -18.00 -7.51
C ALA A 283 9.47 -18.85 -6.49
N ALA A 284 10.11 -19.90 -5.97
CA ALA A 284 9.49 -20.77 -4.97
C ALA A 284 9.12 -19.97 -3.69
N TRP A 285 10.05 -19.16 -3.19
CA TRP A 285 9.77 -18.35 -2.00
C TRP A 285 8.69 -17.30 -2.25
N ALA A 286 8.82 -16.49 -3.30
CA ALA A 286 7.91 -15.37 -3.55
C ALA A 286 6.52 -15.81 -4.02
N GLY A 287 6.38 -17.01 -4.58
CA GLY A 287 5.10 -17.53 -5.05
C GLY A 287 4.41 -18.48 -4.07
N TYR A 288 5.14 -19.06 -3.09
CA TYR A 288 4.55 -20.02 -2.15
C TYR A 288 4.55 -19.56 -0.69
N GLN A 289 5.33 -18.55 -0.34
CA GLN A 289 5.32 -17.96 1.01
C GLN A 289 3.90 -17.53 1.39
N ASN A 290 3.49 -17.74 2.65
CA ASN A 290 2.11 -17.51 3.12
C ASN A 290 1.04 -18.26 2.28
N ALA A 291 1.36 -19.45 1.77
CA ALA A 291 0.52 -20.20 0.82
C ALA A 291 0.12 -19.36 -0.41
N GLY A 292 1.03 -18.51 -0.93
CA GLY A 292 0.82 -17.63 -2.08
C GLY A 292 -0.14 -16.46 -1.83
N GLN A 293 -0.57 -16.24 -0.60
CA GLN A 293 -1.54 -15.20 -0.23
C GLN A 293 -0.86 -13.85 -0.01
N SER A 294 -0.15 -13.37 -1.03
CA SER A 294 0.57 -12.10 -1.00
C SER A 294 0.21 -11.23 -2.19
N CYS A 295 -0.20 -9.98 -1.92
CA CYS A 295 -0.55 -9.01 -2.98
C CYS A 295 0.62 -8.72 -3.93
N GLY A 296 1.87 -8.77 -3.46
CA GLY A 296 3.08 -8.59 -4.25
C GLY A 296 3.84 -9.88 -4.52
N GLY A 297 3.21 -11.06 -4.35
CA GLY A 297 3.79 -12.35 -4.66
C GLY A 297 3.91 -12.60 -6.16
N VAL A 298 4.79 -13.53 -6.56
CA VAL A 298 4.88 -13.95 -7.96
C VAL A 298 3.61 -14.68 -8.37
N GLU A 299 2.91 -14.14 -9.37
CA GLU A 299 1.65 -14.67 -9.90
C GLU A 299 1.78 -15.15 -11.36
N ARG A 300 2.84 -14.72 -12.07
CA ARG A 300 3.16 -15.11 -13.45
C ARG A 300 4.67 -15.16 -13.66
N ILE A 301 5.18 -16.27 -14.20
CA ILE A 301 6.60 -16.40 -14.51
C ILE A 301 6.79 -16.46 -16.01
N TYR A 302 7.63 -15.57 -16.55
CA TYR A 302 8.05 -15.53 -17.93
C TYR A 302 9.52 -15.90 -18.02
N VAL A 303 9.85 -16.93 -18.80
CA VAL A 303 11.21 -17.48 -18.90
C VAL A 303 11.64 -17.46 -20.36
N HIS A 304 12.86 -16.96 -20.62
CA HIS A 304 13.45 -16.99 -21.95
C HIS A 304 13.53 -18.44 -22.47
N GLU A 305 13.12 -18.67 -23.73
CA GLU A 305 12.97 -19.99 -24.30
C GLU A 305 14.24 -20.86 -24.21
N SER A 306 15.44 -20.25 -24.31
CA SER A 306 16.72 -20.96 -24.25
C SER A 306 17.04 -21.60 -22.90
N VAL A 307 16.39 -21.15 -21.82
CA VAL A 307 16.63 -21.62 -20.44
C VAL A 307 15.34 -22.15 -19.78
N TYR A 308 14.25 -22.17 -20.52
CA TYR A 308 12.93 -22.52 -20.00
C TYR A 308 12.88 -23.92 -19.38
N ASP A 309 13.32 -24.94 -20.12
CA ASP A 309 13.20 -26.32 -19.64
C ASP A 309 14.08 -26.56 -18.41
N ALA A 310 15.31 -25.99 -18.39
CA ALA A 310 16.20 -26.07 -17.23
C ALA A 310 15.61 -25.35 -16.00
N PHE A 311 15.02 -24.18 -16.19
CA PHE A 311 14.37 -23.45 -15.10
C PHE A 311 13.15 -24.22 -14.56
N VAL A 312 12.28 -24.72 -15.43
CA VAL A 312 11.09 -25.50 -15.03
C VAL A 312 11.49 -26.76 -14.25
N GLU A 313 12.54 -27.48 -14.70
CA GLU A 313 13.04 -28.66 -13.98
C GLU A 313 13.53 -28.32 -12.57
N LEU A 314 14.35 -27.26 -12.44
CA LEU A 314 14.83 -26.78 -11.14
C LEU A 314 13.67 -26.38 -10.21
N LEU A 315 12.72 -25.59 -10.69
CA LEU A 315 11.58 -25.15 -9.91
C LEU A 315 10.66 -26.33 -9.53
N ALA A 316 10.45 -27.27 -10.47
CA ALA A 316 9.68 -28.50 -10.22
C ALA A 316 10.32 -29.37 -9.13
N ALA A 317 11.64 -29.52 -9.13
CA ALA A 317 12.36 -30.27 -8.10
C ALA A 317 12.17 -29.61 -6.72
N LYS A 318 12.28 -28.27 -6.64
CA LYS A 318 12.05 -27.51 -5.39
C LYS A 318 10.60 -27.64 -4.92
N THR A 319 9.63 -27.48 -5.82
CA THR A 319 8.20 -27.62 -5.51
C THR A 319 7.88 -29.02 -4.95
N ARG A 320 8.41 -30.10 -5.57
CA ARG A 320 8.22 -31.48 -5.04
C ARG A 320 8.90 -31.71 -3.70
N ALA A 321 9.98 -31.00 -3.41
CA ALA A 321 10.71 -31.13 -2.14
C ALA A 321 9.99 -30.43 -0.98
N MET A 322 9.16 -29.39 -1.28
CA MET A 322 8.41 -28.66 -0.25
C MET A 322 7.40 -29.54 0.46
N ARG A 323 7.19 -29.23 1.73
CA ARG A 323 6.26 -29.91 2.63
C ARG A 323 5.17 -28.92 3.02
N HIS A 324 3.91 -29.28 2.87
CA HIS A 324 2.79 -28.47 3.34
C HIS A 324 1.96 -29.22 4.40
N GLY A 325 1.45 -28.48 5.38
CA GLY A 325 0.65 -29.09 6.44
C GLY A 325 0.60 -28.20 7.69
N PRO A 326 0.07 -28.76 8.80
CA PRO A 326 0.07 -28.08 10.10
C PRO A 326 1.49 -27.84 10.61
N ASP A 327 1.77 -26.63 11.13
CA ASP A 327 3.06 -26.28 11.75
C ASP A 327 3.08 -26.69 13.22
N HIS A 328 3.80 -27.77 13.54
CA HIS A 328 3.96 -28.23 14.93
C HIS A 328 5.31 -27.83 15.54
N ALA A 329 6.39 -27.88 14.75
CA ALA A 329 7.75 -27.71 15.26
C ALA A 329 8.71 -27.08 14.22
N CYS A 330 8.23 -26.19 13.37
CA CYS A 330 8.96 -25.66 12.21
C CYS A 330 9.43 -26.79 11.25
N ASP A 331 8.60 -27.80 11.06
CA ASP A 331 8.88 -29.01 10.29
C ASP A 331 8.19 -29.04 8.92
N VAL A 332 7.49 -27.97 8.56
CA VAL A 332 6.82 -27.76 7.26
C VAL A 332 7.32 -26.48 6.61
N ASP A 333 7.13 -26.37 5.29
CA ASP A 333 7.61 -25.25 4.49
C ASP A 333 6.46 -24.31 4.06
N MET A 334 5.21 -24.77 4.16
CA MET A 334 4.01 -23.99 3.82
C MET A 334 2.81 -24.43 4.67
N GLY A 335 2.09 -23.46 5.23
CA GLY A 335 0.91 -23.66 6.06
C GLY A 335 -0.40 -23.72 5.29
N ALA A 336 -1.51 -23.49 6.00
CA ALA A 336 -2.86 -23.46 5.42
C ALA A 336 -3.15 -22.12 4.74
N MET A 337 -4.10 -22.13 3.80
CA MET A 337 -4.78 -20.94 3.31
C MET A 337 -5.75 -20.42 4.38
N THR A 338 -5.97 -19.12 4.42
CA THR A 338 -6.72 -18.49 5.52
C THR A 338 -8.23 -18.74 5.44
N THR A 339 -8.80 -18.79 4.22
CA THR A 339 -10.26 -18.89 4.05
C THR A 339 -10.67 -19.99 3.06
N GLU A 340 -11.84 -20.57 3.28
CA GLU A 340 -12.43 -21.58 2.39
C GLU A 340 -12.71 -21.00 1.00
N ASP A 341 -13.23 -19.77 0.93
CA ASP A 341 -13.55 -19.10 -0.34
C ASP A 341 -12.29 -18.90 -1.20
N GLN A 342 -11.16 -18.54 -0.56
CA GLN A 342 -9.90 -18.38 -1.28
C GLN A 342 -9.36 -19.73 -1.77
N LEU A 343 -9.46 -20.77 -0.96
CA LEU A 343 -9.13 -22.13 -1.37
C LEU A 343 -9.97 -22.58 -2.58
N ALA A 344 -11.27 -22.30 -2.56
CA ALA A 344 -12.17 -22.62 -3.68
C ALA A 344 -11.79 -21.84 -4.97
N THR A 345 -11.38 -20.58 -4.83
CA THR A 345 -10.89 -19.76 -5.95
C THR A 345 -9.63 -20.37 -6.59
N VAL A 346 -8.65 -20.76 -5.77
CA VAL A 346 -7.41 -21.39 -6.24
C VAL A 346 -7.71 -22.69 -6.98
N ARG A 347 -8.55 -23.56 -6.42
CA ARG A 347 -8.97 -24.82 -7.06
C ARG A 347 -9.58 -24.55 -8.44
N ARG A 348 -10.53 -23.62 -8.51
CA ARG A 348 -11.19 -23.26 -9.77
C ARG A 348 -10.19 -22.78 -10.82
N HIS A 349 -9.28 -21.85 -10.49
CA HIS A 349 -8.30 -21.32 -11.44
C HIS A 349 -7.39 -22.43 -12.01
N VAL A 350 -6.95 -23.36 -11.16
CA VAL A 350 -6.11 -24.48 -11.60
C VAL A 350 -6.91 -25.48 -12.44
N ASP A 351 -8.12 -25.88 -11.98
CA ASP A 351 -8.96 -26.83 -12.69
C ASP A 351 -9.36 -26.31 -14.09
N ASP A 352 -9.69 -25.03 -14.20
CA ASP A 352 -10.09 -24.44 -15.47
C ASP A 352 -8.88 -24.26 -16.41
N ALA A 353 -7.70 -23.93 -15.90
CA ALA A 353 -6.47 -23.91 -16.68
C ALA A 353 -6.13 -25.32 -17.21
N VAL A 354 -6.24 -26.35 -16.38
CA VAL A 354 -6.01 -27.75 -16.80
C VAL A 354 -7.01 -28.19 -17.88
N LYS A 355 -8.31 -27.86 -17.73
CA LYS A 355 -9.31 -28.10 -18.78
C LYS A 355 -8.97 -27.40 -20.11
N ALA A 356 -8.36 -26.22 -20.02
CA ALA A 356 -7.90 -25.43 -21.18
C ALA A 356 -6.57 -25.95 -21.77
N GLY A 357 -5.95 -27.00 -21.22
CA GLY A 357 -4.75 -27.65 -21.75
C GLY A 357 -3.46 -27.40 -20.96
N ALA A 358 -3.51 -26.64 -19.87
CA ALA A 358 -2.38 -26.47 -18.97
C ALA A 358 -2.01 -27.79 -18.27
N LYS A 359 -0.77 -27.90 -17.80
CA LYS A 359 -0.23 -29.11 -17.17
C LYS A 359 0.33 -28.79 -15.79
N ILE A 360 -0.12 -29.54 -14.79
CA ILE A 360 0.52 -29.55 -13.47
C ILE A 360 1.81 -30.37 -13.60
N VAL A 361 2.96 -29.72 -13.38
CA VAL A 361 4.30 -30.34 -13.52
C VAL A 361 4.81 -30.87 -12.20
N ALA A 362 4.50 -30.16 -11.11
CA ALA A 362 4.94 -30.52 -9.77
C ALA A 362 3.94 -30.02 -8.71
N GLN A 363 3.86 -30.76 -7.62
CA GLN A 363 3.14 -30.37 -6.41
C GLN A 363 3.95 -30.71 -5.16
N SER A 364 3.80 -29.91 -4.10
CA SER A 364 4.39 -30.18 -2.80
C SER A 364 3.75 -31.39 -2.11
N ARG A 365 4.44 -31.95 -1.13
CA ARG A 365 3.98 -33.13 -0.39
C ARG A 365 3.26 -32.72 0.88
N PRO A 366 2.10 -33.31 1.20
CA PRO A 366 1.48 -33.16 2.51
C PRO A 366 2.34 -33.84 3.59
N THR A 367 2.40 -33.24 4.77
CA THR A 367 3.01 -33.88 5.97
C THR A 367 1.99 -34.69 6.74
N ASP A 368 0.70 -34.36 6.58
CA ASP A 368 -0.43 -35.08 7.15
C ASP A 368 -1.56 -35.17 6.11
N GLU A 369 -1.75 -36.35 5.54
CA GLU A 369 -2.83 -36.61 4.56
C GLU A 369 -4.23 -36.54 5.18
N GLY A 370 -4.34 -36.64 6.52
CA GLY A 370 -5.59 -36.56 7.28
C GLY A 370 -5.95 -35.15 7.75
N ALA A 371 -5.11 -34.15 7.50
CA ALA A 371 -5.34 -32.78 7.95
C ALA A 371 -6.64 -32.20 7.35
N LYS A 372 -7.52 -31.69 8.22
CA LYS A 372 -8.84 -31.18 7.86
C LYS A 372 -8.87 -29.69 7.46
N GLY A 373 -7.73 -28.98 7.54
CA GLY A 373 -7.62 -27.56 7.29
C GLY A 373 -7.69 -27.16 5.81
N TYR A 374 -7.58 -25.88 5.54
CA TYR A 374 -7.62 -25.30 4.20
C TYR A 374 -6.27 -25.43 3.48
N PHE A 375 -5.75 -26.65 3.36
CA PHE A 375 -4.48 -26.91 2.69
C PHE A 375 -4.65 -27.05 1.17
N TYR A 376 -3.71 -26.45 0.43
CA TYR A 376 -3.56 -26.61 -1.00
C TYR A 376 -2.07 -26.80 -1.31
N PRO A 377 -1.68 -27.79 -2.15
CA PRO A 377 -0.28 -28.02 -2.44
C PRO A 377 0.33 -26.86 -3.24
N ALA A 378 1.56 -26.48 -2.93
CA ALA A 378 2.35 -25.64 -3.81
C ALA A 378 2.39 -26.28 -5.19
N THR A 379 1.93 -25.57 -6.23
CA THR A 379 1.62 -26.15 -7.55
C THR A 379 2.32 -25.38 -8.65
N LEU A 380 3.11 -26.09 -9.45
CA LEU A 380 3.77 -25.56 -10.66
C LEU A 380 2.98 -25.96 -11.90
N VAL A 381 2.62 -24.97 -12.74
CA VAL A 381 1.78 -25.16 -13.93
C VAL A 381 2.51 -24.64 -15.16
N THR A 382 2.46 -25.42 -16.27
CA THR A 382 3.01 -25.05 -17.58
C THR A 382 1.95 -25.19 -18.68
N GLY A 383 2.27 -24.75 -19.89
CA GLY A 383 1.33 -24.79 -21.02
C GLY A 383 0.19 -23.79 -20.85
N VAL A 384 0.44 -22.71 -20.12
CA VAL A 384 -0.50 -21.60 -19.89
C VAL A 384 -0.35 -20.50 -20.93
N ASP A 385 -1.43 -19.76 -21.15
CA ASP A 385 -1.44 -18.54 -21.96
C ASP A 385 -2.43 -17.50 -21.39
N HIS A 386 -2.41 -16.28 -21.93
CA HIS A 386 -3.20 -15.16 -21.45
C HIS A 386 -4.72 -15.27 -21.74
N SER A 387 -5.20 -16.35 -22.32
CA SER A 387 -6.65 -16.63 -22.42
C SER A 387 -7.21 -17.26 -21.14
N MET A 388 -6.32 -17.77 -20.26
CA MET A 388 -6.68 -18.47 -19.03
C MET A 388 -6.80 -17.49 -17.86
N ASP A 389 -7.83 -17.67 -17.01
CA ASP A 389 -8.02 -16.87 -15.80
C ASP A 389 -6.79 -16.95 -14.87
N LEU A 390 -6.13 -18.12 -14.82
CA LEU A 390 -4.88 -18.31 -14.07
C LEU A 390 -3.74 -17.34 -14.48
N MET A 391 -3.79 -16.74 -15.67
CA MET A 391 -2.81 -15.76 -16.14
C MET A 391 -3.30 -14.32 -16.08
N ARG A 392 -4.60 -14.11 -15.87
CA ARG A 392 -5.22 -12.77 -15.90
C ARG A 392 -5.74 -12.30 -14.55
N GLU A 393 -6.40 -13.19 -13.82
CA GLU A 393 -7.00 -12.88 -12.52
C GLU A 393 -6.02 -13.18 -11.38
N GLU A 394 -6.07 -12.41 -10.32
CA GLU A 394 -5.30 -12.68 -9.10
C GLU A 394 -5.74 -14.03 -8.50
N THR A 395 -4.81 -14.99 -8.42
CA THR A 395 -5.08 -16.30 -7.86
C THR A 395 -5.00 -16.31 -6.35
N PHE A 396 -4.08 -15.52 -5.79
CA PHE A 396 -3.85 -15.37 -4.36
C PHE A 396 -3.72 -16.70 -3.62
N GLY A 397 -2.92 -17.59 -4.18
CA GLY A 397 -2.70 -18.95 -3.70
C GLY A 397 -1.37 -19.55 -4.21
N PRO A 398 -0.97 -20.74 -3.73
CA PRO A 398 0.34 -21.30 -3.97
C PRO A 398 0.46 -21.94 -5.36
N VAL A 399 0.25 -21.16 -6.41
CA VAL A 399 0.26 -21.62 -7.80
C VAL A 399 1.17 -20.74 -8.64
N LEU A 400 2.15 -21.36 -9.30
CA LEU A 400 3.10 -20.69 -10.19
C LEU A 400 2.90 -21.15 -11.64
N PRO A 401 2.21 -20.35 -12.47
CA PRO A 401 2.16 -20.58 -13.91
C PRO A 401 3.43 -20.06 -14.59
N VAL A 402 3.99 -20.85 -15.52
CA VAL A 402 5.23 -20.54 -16.25
C VAL A 402 4.98 -20.53 -17.75
N MET A 403 5.35 -19.44 -18.41
CA MET A 403 5.22 -19.22 -19.83
C MET A 403 6.56 -18.86 -20.47
N LYS A 404 6.78 -19.26 -21.73
CA LYS A 404 7.98 -18.93 -22.53
C LYS A 404 7.86 -17.53 -23.13
N PHE A 405 9.01 -16.88 -23.34
CA PHE A 405 9.14 -15.76 -24.27
C PHE A 405 10.42 -15.92 -25.12
N SER A 406 10.47 -15.28 -26.28
CA SER A 406 11.59 -15.40 -27.22
C SER A 406 12.44 -14.14 -27.35
N SER A 407 11.90 -12.96 -26.96
CA SER A 407 12.63 -11.70 -27.01
C SER A 407 12.30 -10.83 -25.79
N THR A 408 13.19 -9.92 -25.44
CA THR A 408 12.99 -8.96 -24.36
C THR A 408 11.72 -8.12 -24.55
N GLU A 409 11.44 -7.73 -25.80
CA GLU A 409 10.22 -6.97 -26.14
C GLU A 409 8.95 -7.79 -25.85
N ASP A 410 8.99 -9.09 -26.14
CA ASP A 410 7.89 -9.99 -25.86
C ASP A 410 7.69 -10.17 -24.34
N ALA A 411 8.78 -10.30 -23.57
CA ALA A 411 8.72 -10.38 -22.12
C ALA A 411 8.06 -9.15 -21.49
N ILE A 412 8.44 -7.94 -21.93
CA ILE A 412 7.85 -6.70 -21.43
C ILE A 412 6.36 -6.61 -21.82
N ARG A 413 6.02 -6.92 -23.06
CA ARG A 413 4.63 -6.91 -23.54
C ARG A 413 3.77 -7.84 -22.71
N LEU A 414 4.23 -9.08 -22.47
CA LEU A 414 3.52 -10.09 -21.67
C LEU A 414 3.41 -9.66 -20.20
N ALA A 415 4.47 -9.12 -19.62
CA ALA A 415 4.46 -8.65 -18.23
C ALA A 415 3.45 -7.50 -18.02
N ASN A 416 3.41 -6.55 -18.96
CA ASN A 416 2.53 -5.37 -18.89
C ASN A 416 1.08 -5.65 -19.30
N ASP A 417 0.80 -6.83 -19.92
CA ASP A 417 -0.56 -7.25 -20.30
C ASP A 417 -1.36 -7.73 -19.07
N SER A 418 -1.68 -6.77 -18.21
CA SER A 418 -2.52 -6.95 -17.02
C SER A 418 -3.21 -5.64 -16.66
N SER A 419 -4.42 -5.72 -16.12
CA SER A 419 -5.11 -4.59 -15.49
C SER A 419 -4.50 -4.21 -14.14
N MET A 420 -3.74 -5.12 -13.52
CA MET A 420 -3.05 -4.93 -12.23
C MET A 420 -1.55 -4.71 -12.45
N ALA A 421 -0.91 -3.95 -11.55
CA ALA A 421 0.49 -3.56 -11.70
C ALA A 421 1.10 -3.16 -10.33
N LEU A 422 1.20 -4.13 -9.41
CA LEU A 422 1.71 -3.88 -8.06
C LEU A 422 3.22 -4.06 -8.00
N THR A 423 3.73 -5.28 -8.20
CA THR A 423 5.17 -5.54 -8.23
C THR A 423 5.60 -6.25 -9.50
N SER A 424 6.92 -6.32 -9.72
CA SER A 424 7.54 -7.09 -10.78
C SER A 424 8.98 -7.45 -10.42
N SER A 425 9.57 -8.44 -11.09
CA SER A 425 11.00 -8.71 -10.95
C SER A 425 11.65 -9.13 -12.27
N VAL A 426 12.96 -8.78 -12.39
CA VAL A 426 13.82 -9.16 -13.52
C VAL A 426 15.02 -9.91 -12.99
N TRP A 427 15.27 -11.10 -13.55
CA TRP A 427 16.34 -12.00 -13.14
C TRP A 427 17.38 -12.10 -14.25
N THR A 428 18.59 -11.63 -13.98
CA THR A 428 19.69 -11.52 -14.94
C THR A 428 21.02 -11.36 -14.20
N LYS A 429 22.13 -11.84 -14.77
CA LYS A 429 23.47 -11.53 -14.29
C LYS A 429 23.90 -10.10 -14.63
N ASN A 430 23.28 -9.48 -15.65
CA ASN A 430 23.56 -8.10 -16.03
C ASN A 430 22.59 -7.12 -15.38
N VAL A 431 22.96 -6.58 -14.22
CA VAL A 431 22.15 -5.63 -13.45
C VAL A 431 21.82 -4.35 -14.24
N ALA A 432 22.66 -3.93 -15.19
CA ALA A 432 22.38 -2.76 -16.03
C ALA A 432 21.18 -3.03 -16.96
N VAL A 433 21.11 -4.22 -17.57
CA VAL A 433 19.96 -4.67 -18.35
C VAL A 433 18.74 -4.77 -17.45
N GLY A 434 18.88 -5.37 -16.26
CA GLY A 434 17.76 -5.45 -15.29
C GLY A 434 17.19 -4.07 -14.95
N LYS A 435 18.05 -3.06 -14.72
CA LYS A 435 17.62 -1.68 -14.45
C LYS A 435 16.94 -1.01 -15.65
N GLU A 436 17.43 -1.26 -16.86
CA GLU A 436 16.79 -0.74 -18.08
C GLU A 436 15.39 -1.33 -18.23
N LEU A 437 15.24 -2.65 -18.12
CA LEU A 437 13.93 -3.30 -18.20
C LEU A 437 12.98 -2.83 -17.11
N ALA A 438 13.47 -2.64 -15.89
CA ALA A 438 12.67 -2.11 -14.77
C ALA A 438 12.00 -0.77 -15.09
N THR A 439 12.61 0.08 -15.93
CA THR A 439 12.00 1.37 -16.34
C THR A 439 10.85 1.20 -17.33
N ARG A 440 10.72 0.04 -17.94
CA ARG A 440 9.72 -0.28 -18.98
C ARG A 440 8.59 -1.15 -18.46
N LEU A 441 8.75 -1.73 -17.27
CA LEU A 441 7.72 -2.50 -16.60
C LEU A 441 6.73 -1.58 -15.89
N GLU A 442 5.45 -1.81 -16.12
CA GLU A 442 4.35 -1.09 -15.50
C GLU A 442 4.04 -1.73 -14.14
N SER A 443 4.78 -1.32 -13.12
CA SER A 443 4.54 -1.75 -11.74
C SER A 443 5.00 -0.67 -10.75
N GLY A 444 4.40 -0.67 -9.57
CA GLY A 444 4.78 0.28 -8.52
C GLY A 444 6.15 -0.01 -7.92
N VAL A 445 6.55 -1.29 -7.90
CA VAL A 445 7.85 -1.77 -7.42
C VAL A 445 8.44 -2.78 -8.41
N THR A 446 9.69 -2.58 -8.80
CA THR A 446 10.45 -3.58 -9.58
C THR A 446 11.72 -3.95 -8.85
N THR A 447 11.97 -5.24 -8.68
CA THR A 447 13.19 -5.77 -8.05
C THR A 447 14.07 -6.51 -9.07
N ILE A 448 15.38 -6.59 -8.79
CA ILE A 448 16.34 -7.30 -9.65
C ILE A 448 16.97 -8.42 -8.85
N ASN A 449 16.84 -9.66 -9.35
CA ASN A 449 17.35 -10.89 -8.72
C ASN A 449 16.81 -11.14 -7.30
N ASP A 450 15.62 -10.64 -7.02
CA ASP A 450 14.83 -10.88 -5.81
C ASP A 450 13.36 -10.53 -6.07
N HIS A 451 12.44 -10.86 -5.15
CA HIS A 451 11.03 -10.51 -5.27
C HIS A 451 10.39 -10.43 -3.87
N LEU A 452 9.29 -9.67 -3.73
CA LEU A 452 8.39 -9.59 -2.56
C LEU A 452 8.95 -8.85 -1.34
N TYR A 453 10.21 -9.00 -0.95
CA TYR A 453 10.78 -8.52 0.33
C TYR A 453 10.61 -7.03 0.62
N THR A 454 10.43 -6.20 -0.41
CA THR A 454 10.32 -4.73 -0.29
C THR A 454 9.12 -4.27 0.53
N HIS A 455 8.07 -5.09 0.67
CA HIS A 455 6.95 -4.80 1.57
C HIS A 455 7.39 -4.75 3.05
N GLY A 456 8.43 -5.50 3.44
CA GLY A 456 9.01 -5.44 4.78
C GLY A 456 9.90 -4.22 5.05
N MET A 457 10.16 -3.39 4.02
CA MET A 457 11.07 -2.24 4.09
C MET A 457 10.29 -0.92 4.24
N SER A 458 10.16 -0.42 5.46
CA SER A 458 9.42 0.82 5.74
C SER A 458 10.03 2.08 5.12
N GLU A 459 11.31 2.05 4.71
CA GLU A 459 12.02 3.14 4.04
C GLU A 459 11.71 3.25 2.54
N THR A 460 11.20 2.20 1.91
CA THR A 460 10.88 2.19 0.49
C THR A 460 9.39 2.45 0.26
N PRO A 461 9.00 3.27 -0.74
CA PRO A 461 7.59 3.45 -1.04
C PRO A 461 6.98 2.16 -1.57
N TRP A 462 5.74 1.89 -1.16
CA TRP A 462 4.94 0.78 -1.64
C TRP A 462 3.64 1.30 -2.25
N GLY A 463 3.14 0.61 -3.28
CA GLY A 463 1.86 0.90 -3.92
C GLY A 463 1.85 0.60 -5.41
N GLY A 464 0.68 0.27 -5.93
CA GLY A 464 0.46 -0.17 -7.29
C GLY A 464 0.18 0.95 -8.29
N TRP A 465 0.18 0.58 -9.57
CA TRP A 465 -0.36 1.34 -10.69
C TRP A 465 -1.65 0.66 -11.19
N LYS A 466 -2.29 1.23 -12.20
CA LYS A 466 -3.53 0.69 -12.81
C LYS A 466 -4.57 0.34 -11.71
N GLU A 467 -5.14 -0.86 -11.75
CA GLU A 467 -6.12 -1.33 -10.77
C GLU A 467 -5.52 -1.82 -9.45
N SER A 468 -4.18 -1.88 -9.34
CA SER A 468 -3.51 -2.27 -8.09
C SER A 468 -3.50 -1.18 -7.02
N GLY A 469 -3.96 0.04 -7.32
CA GLY A 469 -4.21 1.00 -6.27
C GLY A 469 -4.02 2.47 -6.63
N VAL A 470 -4.27 3.31 -5.62
CA VAL A 470 -4.14 4.78 -5.67
C VAL A 470 -3.52 5.25 -4.36
N GLY A 471 -2.53 6.12 -4.44
CA GLY A 471 -1.73 6.56 -3.29
C GLY A 471 -0.48 5.73 -3.10
N ARG A 472 0.19 5.92 -1.98
CA ARG A 472 1.38 5.16 -1.59
C ARG A 472 1.35 4.91 -0.09
N THR A 473 1.85 3.78 0.32
CA THR A 473 2.20 3.54 1.70
C THR A 473 3.72 3.45 1.86
N HIS A 474 4.19 3.31 3.07
CA HIS A 474 5.59 3.30 3.45
C HIS A 474 6.37 4.59 3.10
N SER A 475 7.58 4.69 3.63
CA SER A 475 8.52 5.79 3.42
C SER A 475 7.97 7.19 3.76
N ALA A 476 8.66 8.21 3.28
CA ALA A 476 8.20 9.59 3.35
C ALA A 476 6.90 9.82 2.54
N LEU A 477 6.67 9.02 1.48
CA LEU A 477 5.44 9.13 0.68
C LEU A 477 4.22 8.66 1.47
N GLY A 478 4.32 7.57 2.24
CA GLY A 478 3.25 7.14 3.14
C GLY A 478 2.95 8.16 4.25
N LEU A 479 3.98 8.80 4.80
CA LEU A 479 3.79 9.92 5.74
C LEU A 479 3.13 11.13 5.07
N ASP A 480 3.47 11.43 3.81
CA ASP A 480 2.79 12.47 3.03
C ASP A 480 1.30 12.16 2.84
N GLU A 481 0.94 10.89 2.58
CA GLU A 481 -0.45 10.43 2.48
C GLU A 481 -1.25 10.57 3.81
N MET A 482 -0.56 10.56 4.96
CA MET A 482 -1.14 10.80 6.29
C MET A 482 -1.28 12.29 6.66
N THR A 483 -0.98 13.20 5.72
CA THR A 483 -0.99 14.66 5.96
C THR A 483 -1.62 15.43 4.81
N GLN A 484 -1.96 16.70 5.07
CA GLN A 484 -2.34 17.66 4.02
C GLN A 484 -1.25 18.71 3.83
N PRO A 485 -0.90 19.06 2.57
CA PRO A 485 -0.01 20.15 2.28
C PRO A 485 -0.69 21.50 2.58
N LYS A 486 0.00 22.38 3.29
CA LYS A 486 -0.43 23.75 3.57
C LYS A 486 0.69 24.72 3.24
N LEU A 487 0.46 25.59 2.25
CA LEU A 487 1.38 26.66 1.95
C LEU A 487 1.18 27.83 2.95
N VAL A 488 2.25 28.25 3.58
CA VAL A 488 2.31 29.49 4.38
C VAL A 488 3.21 30.46 3.64
N ASN A 489 2.68 31.63 3.35
CA ASN A 489 3.38 32.72 2.66
C ASN A 489 3.35 33.99 3.52
N TRP A 490 4.48 34.72 3.57
CA TRP A 490 4.57 35.99 4.27
C TRP A 490 5.56 36.93 3.60
N ASP A 491 5.45 38.23 3.92
CA ASP A 491 6.42 39.22 3.49
C ASP A 491 7.68 39.19 4.36
N LEU A 492 8.86 39.29 3.73
CA LEU A 492 10.15 39.43 4.43
C LEU A 492 10.26 40.80 5.10
N VAL A 493 9.78 41.84 4.42
CA VAL A 493 9.73 43.22 4.91
C VAL A 493 8.29 43.70 4.84
N PRO A 494 7.71 44.23 5.93
CA PRO A 494 6.36 44.77 5.91
C PRO A 494 6.21 45.88 4.87
N ALA A 495 5.30 45.69 3.92
CA ALA A 495 4.99 46.65 2.87
C ALA A 495 3.61 47.27 3.11
N LYS A 496 3.46 48.57 2.90
CA LYS A 496 2.14 49.20 2.96
C LYS A 496 1.24 48.71 1.84
N ARG A 497 1.80 48.43 0.66
CA ARG A 497 1.10 47.87 -0.50
C ARG A 497 2.04 46.95 -1.27
N ASN A 498 1.51 45.86 -1.80
CA ASN A 498 2.19 45.11 -2.82
C ASN A 498 1.97 45.73 -4.21
N ILE A 499 2.88 45.50 -5.14
CA ILE A 499 2.85 46.12 -6.48
C ILE A 499 1.59 45.80 -7.27
N TRP A 500 0.89 44.72 -6.97
CA TRP A 500 -0.37 44.29 -7.58
C TRP A 500 -1.62 44.70 -6.79
N TRP A 501 -1.48 45.56 -5.75
CA TRP A 501 -2.63 46.07 -5.01
C TRP A 501 -3.07 47.45 -5.52
N TYR A 502 -4.34 47.77 -5.29
CA TYR A 502 -4.93 49.07 -5.67
C TYR A 502 -4.23 50.25 -4.97
N PRO A 503 -4.39 51.47 -5.57
CA PRO A 503 -5.02 51.76 -6.85
C PRO A 503 -4.14 51.35 -8.02
N PHE A 504 -4.79 51.10 -9.17
CA PHE A 504 -4.08 50.89 -10.42
C PHE A 504 -3.94 52.20 -11.18
N ASP A 505 -2.74 52.45 -11.72
CA ASP A 505 -2.37 53.61 -12.49
C ASP A 505 -1.44 53.17 -13.62
N GLN A 506 -1.15 54.11 -14.53
CA GLN A 506 -0.29 53.84 -15.68
C GLN A 506 1.10 53.41 -15.26
N GLN A 507 1.64 53.93 -14.16
CA GLN A 507 2.93 53.59 -13.61
C GLN A 507 2.95 52.10 -13.15
N THR A 508 1.88 51.68 -12.50
CA THR A 508 1.72 50.25 -12.08
C THR A 508 1.68 49.33 -13.31
N TYR A 509 0.92 49.74 -14.35
CA TYR A 509 0.84 48.98 -15.60
C TYR A 509 2.21 48.86 -16.30
N ASP A 510 2.92 49.97 -16.47
CA ASP A 510 4.25 50.01 -17.09
C ASP A 510 5.28 49.22 -16.29
N GLY A 511 5.21 49.30 -14.95
CA GLY A 511 6.04 48.50 -14.04
C GLY A 511 5.78 46.99 -14.13
N MET A 512 4.52 46.59 -14.30
CA MET A 512 4.17 45.18 -14.49
C MET A 512 4.60 44.66 -15.87
N LEU A 513 4.53 45.48 -16.93
CA LEU A 513 5.13 45.17 -18.22
C LEU A 513 6.65 45.04 -18.14
N ALA A 514 7.32 45.91 -17.37
CA ALA A 514 8.75 45.81 -17.13
C ALA A 514 9.08 44.53 -16.36
N ALA A 515 8.28 44.14 -15.36
CA ALA A 515 8.45 42.90 -14.63
C ALA A 515 8.34 41.66 -15.52
N LEU A 516 7.39 41.67 -16.46
CA LEU A 516 7.28 40.60 -17.45
C LEU A 516 8.54 40.52 -18.33
N ARG A 517 9.00 41.64 -18.87
CA ARG A 517 10.21 41.69 -19.69
C ARG A 517 11.48 41.30 -18.92
N MET A 518 11.57 41.67 -17.63
CA MET A 518 12.67 41.31 -16.76
C MET A 518 12.80 39.79 -16.55
N ASN A 519 11.68 39.10 -16.47
CA ASN A 519 11.69 37.63 -16.37
C ASN A 519 12.09 36.92 -17.69
N TYR A 520 11.89 37.59 -18.83
CA TYR A 520 12.20 37.05 -20.18
C TYR A 520 13.02 38.03 -20.99
N PRO A 521 14.24 38.38 -20.57
CA PRO A 521 15.02 39.45 -21.15
C PRO A 521 15.54 39.07 -22.54
N LYS A 522 15.43 40.00 -23.52
CA LYS A 522 16.06 39.87 -24.84
C LYS A 522 17.50 40.38 -24.88
N SER A 523 17.90 41.20 -23.90
CA SER A 523 19.26 41.73 -23.79
C SER A 523 19.59 42.09 -22.35
N PHE A 524 20.87 42.12 -22.01
CA PHE A 524 21.33 42.52 -20.67
C PHE A 524 20.94 43.96 -20.32
N PHE A 525 21.11 44.91 -21.26
CA PHE A 525 20.71 46.32 -21.02
C PHE A 525 19.20 46.47 -20.84
N GLY A 526 18.39 45.72 -21.61
CA GLY A 526 16.95 45.66 -21.44
C GLY A 526 16.56 45.14 -20.06
N TRP A 527 17.21 44.09 -19.58
CA TRP A 527 17.01 43.54 -18.23
C TRP A 527 17.31 44.57 -17.14
N VAL A 528 18.48 45.26 -17.22
CA VAL A 528 18.85 46.30 -16.24
C VAL A 528 17.81 47.43 -16.16
N ARG A 529 17.38 47.94 -17.35
CA ARG A 529 16.34 48.99 -17.43
C ARG A 529 15.04 48.52 -16.76
N ASP A 530 14.57 47.35 -17.14
CA ASP A 530 13.29 46.82 -16.65
C ASP A 530 13.37 46.50 -15.17
N MET A 531 14.51 45.98 -14.65
CA MET A 531 14.79 45.79 -13.23
C MET A 531 14.72 47.11 -12.44
N THR A 532 15.31 48.19 -12.98
CA THR A 532 15.26 49.50 -12.33
C THR A 532 13.83 50.03 -12.24
N THR A 533 13.03 49.85 -13.27
CA THR A 533 11.61 50.25 -13.32
C THR A 533 10.80 49.49 -12.27
N VAL A 534 10.97 48.16 -12.18
CA VAL A 534 10.29 47.30 -11.21
C VAL A 534 10.69 47.66 -9.79
N THR A 535 12.00 47.83 -9.54
CA THR A 535 12.51 48.20 -8.21
C THR A 535 11.91 49.54 -7.74
N LYS A 536 11.86 50.55 -8.60
CA LYS A 536 11.27 51.85 -8.28
C LYS A 536 9.78 51.71 -7.91
N LEU A 537 9.00 50.96 -8.72
CA LEU A 537 7.59 50.67 -8.40
C LEU A 537 7.42 49.95 -7.08
N MET A 538 8.28 48.93 -6.82
CA MET A 538 8.23 48.16 -5.57
C MET A 538 8.49 49.07 -4.36
N LEU A 539 9.54 49.87 -4.38
CA LEU A 539 9.88 50.78 -3.27
C LEU A 539 8.76 51.81 -3.04
N GLU A 540 8.20 52.39 -4.11
CA GLU A 540 7.11 53.32 -3.98
C GLU A 540 5.87 52.70 -3.33
N LYS A 541 5.41 51.53 -3.84
CA LYS A 541 4.25 50.81 -3.28
C LYS A 541 4.52 50.34 -1.84
N MET A 542 5.75 49.91 -1.54
CA MET A 542 6.13 49.44 -0.20
C MET A 542 6.03 50.52 0.86
N PHE A 543 6.43 51.77 0.55
CA PHE A 543 6.52 52.85 1.53
C PHE A 543 5.38 53.86 1.45
N SER A 544 4.58 53.91 0.39
CA SER A 544 3.49 54.86 0.25
C SER A 544 2.13 54.23 0.61
N ALA A 545 1.36 54.95 1.43
CA ALA A 545 -0.04 54.60 1.70
C ALA A 545 -0.95 54.94 0.51
N TRP A 546 -2.06 54.22 0.39
CA TRP A 546 -3.14 54.60 -0.52
C TRP A 546 -3.78 55.88 -0.02
N LYS A 547 -3.65 57.00 -0.76
CA LYS A 547 -4.35 58.24 -0.46
C LYS A 547 -5.77 58.14 -1.04
N THR A 548 -6.76 58.00 -0.18
CA THR A 548 -8.17 58.21 -0.51
C THR A 548 -8.35 59.70 -0.58
N GLY A 549 -8.60 60.28 -1.77
CA GLY A 549 -8.88 61.67 -1.97
C GLY A 549 -10.14 62.12 -1.27
#